data_f663a9e31cc4b9d4f69be3305f8ac451
#
_entry.id   f663a9e31cc4b9d4f69be3305f8ac451
#
_cell.length_a   1.000
_cell.length_b   1.000
_cell.length_c   1.000
_cell.angle_alpha   90.00
_cell.angle_beta   90.00
_cell.angle_gamma   90.00
#
_symmetry.space_group_name_H-M   'P 1'
#
loop_
_entity.id
_entity.type
_entity.pdbx_description
1 polymer ?
#
loop_
_entity_poly.entity_id
_entity_poly.type
_entity_poly.pdbx_seq_one_letter_code
_entity_poly.pdbx_strand_id
1 'polypeptide(L)'
;MLASSLGSPLAALAQSPRYAFAVVANALTSQSEEASAQRLVDAIGRDPQIAFIVYDGNLKGAHEICADHLYERRHDILDASRPPLVFVPGERDWVPCGMNGTGGYDPAERLDFLRQNFFSDPNALGQTPLTLTRESEVSRFRPYRENVRWQFGDTVFIGLNVPDGNNHYLNAGGRNGEFEDRVIANGFWLEHAAEFAKRRNARAIVVFMQGNAMPERYERPDRFAWLRFHRAPRDGYLELRRSLVKLAEIFRGQIIIVNADDSKLAHGFTIDQPLRNDKGAKIENVTRIAFSLRDPLTQWLQVDADTARRTPLRVSVRDVPKHLPVLPAPQTPNLPGAGAAPAMPEMPEVSSMPDVTEIPGMPQSPDVAPGASGTAVPQGLPPAENGVLMPAWPAPGGKNGLNGTDGRNGPEGGNSGGGDQLQPPGAPASGGFAH
;
A
#
# COMPACT_ATOMS: atom_id res chain seq x y z
N MET A 1 44.98 31.09 46.14
CA MET A 1 44.40 29.74 45.82
C MET A 1 43.03 29.94 45.25
N LEU A 2 42.93 29.85 43.93
CA LEU A 2 41.63 29.94 43.18
C LEU A 2 41.17 28.50 42.88
N ALA A 3 40.06 28.09 43.48
CA ALA A 3 39.46 26.80 43.25
C ALA A 3 38.54 26.92 42.02
N SER A 4 38.95 26.34 40.89
CA SER A 4 38.11 26.18 39.69
C SER A 4 37.16 25.00 39.86
N SER A 5 35.87 25.29 40.02
CA SER A 5 34.80 24.28 40.01
C SER A 5 34.53 23.85 38.57
N LEU A 6 34.95 22.65 38.24
CA LEU A 6 34.56 21.94 37.00
C LEU A 6 33.11 21.49 37.15
N GLY A 7 32.19 22.28 36.64
CA GLY A 7 30.81 21.87 36.43
C GLY A 7 30.71 20.86 35.28
N SER A 8 30.44 19.59 35.58
CA SER A 8 30.11 18.59 34.57
C SER A 8 28.81 18.98 33.86
N PRO A 9 28.76 18.99 32.52
CA PRO A 9 27.51 19.19 31.83
C PRO A 9 26.62 17.95 32.07
N LEU A 10 25.48 18.14 32.77
CA LEU A 10 24.40 17.17 32.76
C LEU A 10 23.98 17.01 31.32
N ALA A 11 24.27 15.86 30.73
CA ALA A 11 23.69 15.46 29.46
C ALA A 11 22.17 15.42 29.66
N ALA A 12 21.47 16.41 29.10
CA ALA A 12 20.03 16.38 29.00
C ALA A 12 19.67 15.11 28.22
N LEU A 13 19.13 14.12 28.91
CA LEU A 13 18.52 12.95 28.27
C LEU A 13 17.39 13.49 27.38
N ALA A 14 17.63 13.55 26.08
CA ALA A 14 16.63 13.91 25.11
C ALA A 14 15.48 12.90 25.29
N GLN A 15 14.37 13.36 25.87
CA GLN A 15 13.17 12.53 25.98
C GLN A 15 12.72 12.20 24.57
N SER A 16 12.60 10.92 24.27
CA SER A 16 12.01 10.49 23.00
C SER A 16 10.66 11.16 22.82
N PRO A 17 10.39 11.78 21.67
CA PRO A 17 9.16 12.52 21.47
C PRO A 17 7.95 11.58 21.61
N ARG A 18 6.99 11.99 22.43
CA ARG A 18 5.68 11.34 22.47
C ARG A 18 4.85 11.88 21.32
N TYR A 19 4.22 10.99 20.58
CA TYR A 19 3.33 11.35 19.49
C TYR A 19 2.25 10.29 19.34
N ALA A 20 1.20 10.62 18.62
CA ALA A 20 0.20 9.66 18.21
C ALA A 20 0.07 9.65 16.69
N PHE A 21 -0.42 8.55 16.14
CA PHE A 21 -0.84 8.48 14.75
C PHE A 21 -2.20 7.78 14.67
N ALA A 22 -2.94 8.10 13.64
CA ALA A 22 -4.24 7.50 13.38
C ALA A 22 -4.14 6.46 12.25
N VAL A 23 -4.90 5.38 12.36
CA VAL A 23 -5.07 4.39 11.29
C VAL A 23 -6.55 4.31 10.95
N VAL A 24 -6.85 4.45 9.68
CA VAL A 24 -8.19 4.39 9.09
C VAL A 24 -8.18 3.33 7.99
N ALA A 25 -9.25 2.59 7.84
CA ALA A 25 -9.43 1.64 6.75
C ALA A 25 -10.89 1.58 6.34
N ASN A 26 -11.15 1.24 5.08
CA ASN A 26 -12.52 0.99 4.57
C ASN A 26 -13.53 2.15 4.77
N ALA A 27 -13.07 3.39 4.87
CA ALA A 27 -13.94 4.56 5.07
C ALA A 27 -14.52 5.13 3.77
N LEU A 28 -14.14 4.58 2.61
CA LEU A 28 -14.54 5.05 1.28
C LEU A 28 -15.06 3.86 0.46
N THR A 29 -16.21 3.29 0.83
CA THR A 29 -16.76 2.12 0.16
C THR A 29 -17.92 2.43 -0.81
N SER A 30 -18.39 3.67 -0.80
CA SER A 30 -19.39 4.19 -1.73
C SER A 30 -19.28 5.71 -1.89
N GLN A 31 -19.82 6.24 -2.99
CA GLN A 31 -19.86 7.69 -3.22
C GLN A 31 -20.67 8.43 -2.15
N SER A 32 -21.71 7.81 -1.59
CA SER A 32 -22.52 8.41 -0.53
C SER A 32 -21.75 8.63 0.78
N GLU A 33 -20.64 7.92 0.97
CA GLU A 33 -19.81 7.99 2.17
C GLU A 33 -18.71 9.07 2.10
N GLU A 34 -18.44 9.62 0.93
CA GLU A 34 -17.34 10.58 0.69
C GLU A 34 -17.37 11.77 1.66
N ALA A 35 -18.54 12.39 1.85
CA ALA A 35 -18.68 13.51 2.79
C ALA A 35 -18.44 13.10 4.26
N SER A 36 -18.76 11.87 4.62
CA SER A 36 -18.52 11.34 5.98
C SER A 36 -17.06 10.98 6.18
N ALA A 37 -16.41 10.40 5.18
CA ALA A 37 -14.98 10.13 5.20
C ALA A 37 -14.15 11.42 5.29
N GLN A 38 -14.54 12.47 4.56
CA GLN A 38 -13.90 13.77 4.67
C GLN A 38 -14.05 14.37 6.08
N ARG A 39 -15.23 14.26 6.70
CA ARG A 39 -15.44 14.69 8.10
C ARG A 39 -14.61 13.89 9.09
N LEU A 40 -14.42 12.59 8.87
CA LEU A 40 -13.53 11.74 9.67
C LEU A 40 -12.09 12.26 9.60
N VAL A 41 -11.56 12.44 8.39
CA VAL A 41 -10.20 12.95 8.17
C VAL A 41 -10.01 14.33 8.80
N ASP A 42 -11.00 15.25 8.65
CA ASP A 42 -10.97 16.56 9.29
C ASP A 42 -11.00 16.46 10.83
N ALA A 43 -11.81 15.55 11.38
CA ALA A 43 -11.90 15.33 12.83
C ALA A 43 -10.56 14.86 13.41
N ILE A 44 -9.93 13.88 12.76
CA ILE A 44 -8.60 13.39 13.13
C ILE A 44 -7.57 14.52 13.05
N GLY A 45 -7.60 15.31 11.97
CA GLY A 45 -6.68 16.41 11.73
C GLY A 45 -6.82 17.60 12.70
N ARG A 46 -7.85 17.63 13.56
CA ARG A 46 -8.02 18.62 14.63
C ARG A 46 -7.39 18.20 15.95
N ASP A 47 -6.96 16.96 16.08
CA ASP A 47 -6.21 16.49 17.25
C ASP A 47 -4.72 16.85 17.08
N PRO A 48 -4.19 17.79 17.87
CA PRO A 48 -2.79 18.22 17.73
C PRO A 48 -1.76 17.15 18.11
N GLN A 49 -2.21 16.06 18.72
CA GLN A 49 -1.33 14.93 19.06
C GLN A 49 -1.07 14.00 17.88
N ILE A 50 -1.93 14.04 16.85
CA ILE A 50 -1.81 13.20 15.66
C ILE A 50 -0.73 13.77 14.74
N ALA A 51 0.37 13.04 14.64
CA ALA A 51 1.50 13.40 13.80
C ALA A 51 1.26 13.11 12.31
N PHE A 52 0.55 12.02 12.01
CA PHE A 52 0.17 11.61 10.65
C PHE A 52 -1.00 10.61 10.70
N ILE A 53 -1.64 10.41 9.55
CA ILE A 53 -2.68 9.41 9.34
C ILE A 53 -2.13 8.33 8.40
N VAL A 54 -2.50 7.07 8.63
CA VAL A 54 -2.33 5.97 7.67
C VAL A 54 -3.71 5.51 7.23
N TYR A 55 -3.98 5.59 5.93
CA TYR A 55 -5.16 5.00 5.32
C TYR A 55 -4.79 3.62 4.78
N ASP A 56 -5.16 2.56 5.52
CA ASP A 56 -4.74 1.17 5.29
C ASP A 56 -5.79 0.42 4.45
N GLY A 57 -5.92 0.81 3.16
CA GLY A 57 -6.92 0.25 2.21
C GLY A 57 -8.36 0.43 2.74
N ASN A 58 -9.36 0.15 2.07
CA ASN A 58 -9.65 0.19 0.66
C ASN A 58 -10.25 1.57 0.31
N LEU A 59 -9.88 2.14 -0.82
CA LEU A 59 -10.41 3.44 -1.30
C LEU A 59 -11.79 3.32 -1.91
N LYS A 60 -12.25 2.12 -2.20
CA LYS A 60 -13.51 1.88 -2.90
C LYS A 60 -14.20 0.60 -2.42
N GLY A 61 -15.50 0.52 -2.67
CA GLY A 61 -16.28 -0.69 -2.47
C GLY A 61 -15.96 -1.76 -3.51
N ALA A 62 -16.21 -3.02 -3.14
CA ALA A 62 -15.93 -4.16 -4.01
C ALA A 62 -16.67 -4.11 -5.36
N HIS A 63 -17.81 -3.42 -5.42
CA HIS A 63 -18.68 -3.33 -6.61
C HIS A 63 -18.67 -1.97 -7.30
N GLU A 64 -17.90 -1.00 -6.79
CA GLU A 64 -17.76 0.28 -7.48
C GLU A 64 -16.90 0.12 -8.75
N ILE A 65 -17.29 0.84 -9.80
CA ILE A 65 -16.54 0.84 -11.07
C ILE A 65 -15.18 1.50 -10.85
N CYS A 66 -14.12 0.86 -11.35
CA CYS A 66 -12.74 1.34 -11.24
C CYS A 66 -12.42 2.45 -12.25
N ALA A 67 -13.29 3.45 -12.38
CA ALA A 67 -13.12 4.56 -13.29
C ALA A 67 -12.16 5.62 -12.72
N ASP A 68 -11.39 6.29 -13.59
CA ASP A 68 -10.37 7.28 -13.22
C ASP A 68 -10.92 8.35 -12.27
N HIS A 69 -12.06 8.93 -12.61
CA HIS A 69 -12.69 9.98 -11.81
C HIS A 69 -13.08 9.55 -10.38
N LEU A 70 -13.24 8.23 -10.12
CA LEU A 70 -13.46 7.73 -8.77
C LEU A 70 -12.19 7.91 -7.93
N TYR A 71 -11.05 7.47 -8.48
CA TYR A 71 -9.76 7.57 -7.78
C TYR A 71 -9.33 9.00 -7.60
N GLU A 72 -9.53 9.87 -8.60
CA GLU A 72 -9.25 11.31 -8.52
C GLU A 72 -10.02 11.96 -7.36
N ARG A 73 -11.33 11.72 -7.26
CA ARG A 73 -12.12 12.25 -6.13
C ARG A 73 -11.66 11.71 -4.78
N ARG A 74 -11.30 10.41 -4.70
CA ARG A 74 -10.82 9.80 -3.46
C ARG A 74 -9.44 10.33 -3.07
N HIS A 75 -8.58 10.60 -4.07
CA HIS A 75 -7.33 11.31 -3.88
C HIS A 75 -7.57 12.68 -3.24
N ASP A 76 -8.44 13.51 -3.81
CA ASP A 76 -8.74 14.85 -3.32
C ASP A 76 -9.25 14.84 -1.87
N ILE A 77 -10.09 13.86 -1.51
CA ILE A 77 -10.58 13.70 -0.13
C ILE A 77 -9.41 13.41 0.83
N LEU A 78 -8.49 12.54 0.46
CA LEU A 78 -7.37 12.19 1.32
C LEU A 78 -6.33 13.31 1.37
N ASP A 79 -6.09 13.99 0.24
CA ASP A 79 -5.14 15.10 0.14
C ASP A 79 -5.62 16.37 0.87
N ALA A 80 -6.91 16.48 1.13
CA ALA A 80 -7.46 17.55 2.00
C ALA A 80 -7.12 17.36 3.49
N SER A 81 -6.47 16.26 3.88
CA SER A 81 -6.03 16.00 5.26
C SER A 81 -5.06 17.09 5.73
N ARG A 82 -5.23 17.59 6.96
CA ARG A 82 -4.27 18.55 7.55
C ARG A 82 -2.95 17.91 7.90
N PRO A 83 -2.93 16.82 8.74
CA PRO A 83 -1.71 16.07 8.95
C PRO A 83 -1.35 15.31 7.67
N PRO A 84 -0.09 14.91 7.52
CA PRO A 84 0.31 14.02 6.44
C PRO A 84 -0.55 12.76 6.45
N LEU A 85 -0.95 12.29 5.28
CA LEU A 85 -1.71 11.06 5.14
C LEU A 85 -0.97 10.10 4.20
N VAL A 86 -0.56 8.96 4.76
CA VAL A 86 0.07 7.87 4.00
C VAL A 86 -1.00 6.88 3.59
N PHE A 87 -1.17 6.69 2.29
CA PHE A 87 -2.07 5.69 1.73
C PHE A 87 -1.33 4.37 1.51
N VAL A 88 -1.94 3.25 1.92
CA VAL A 88 -1.51 1.87 1.65
C VAL A 88 -2.60 1.18 0.85
N PRO A 89 -2.34 0.72 -0.39
CA PRO A 89 -3.35 0.12 -1.23
C PRO A 89 -3.90 -1.19 -0.66
N GLY A 90 -5.22 -1.38 -0.78
CA GLY A 90 -5.91 -2.60 -0.40
C GLY A 90 -6.38 -3.42 -1.60
N GLU A 91 -6.95 -4.60 -1.33
CA GLU A 91 -7.45 -5.52 -2.35
C GLU A 91 -8.46 -4.86 -3.27
N ARG A 92 -9.47 -4.17 -2.68
CA ARG A 92 -10.59 -3.62 -3.45
C ARG A 92 -10.19 -2.47 -4.35
N ASP A 93 -9.02 -1.89 -4.15
CA ASP A 93 -8.55 -0.73 -4.88
C ASP A 93 -8.15 -1.06 -6.32
N TRP A 94 -7.80 -2.31 -6.62
CA TRP A 94 -7.35 -2.68 -7.94
C TRP A 94 -7.69 -4.14 -8.35
N VAL A 95 -7.64 -5.11 -7.43
CA VAL A 95 -7.82 -6.55 -7.75
C VAL A 95 -9.16 -6.86 -8.43
N PRO A 96 -10.34 -6.40 -7.92
CA PRO A 96 -11.62 -6.73 -8.52
C PRO A 96 -11.92 -5.94 -9.80
N CYS A 97 -11.07 -5.02 -10.24
CA CYS A 97 -11.35 -4.17 -11.41
C CYS A 97 -11.50 -4.95 -12.71
N GLY A 98 -10.96 -6.17 -12.79
CA GLY A 98 -11.11 -7.05 -13.93
C GLY A 98 -12.50 -7.68 -14.09
N MET A 99 -13.38 -7.56 -13.11
CA MET A 99 -14.73 -8.09 -13.20
C MET A 99 -15.63 -7.17 -14.05
N ASN A 100 -16.56 -7.75 -14.81
CA ASN A 100 -17.49 -6.98 -15.65
C ASN A 100 -18.30 -5.94 -14.85
N GLY A 101 -18.70 -6.28 -13.63
CA GLY A 101 -19.47 -5.39 -12.74
C GLY A 101 -18.66 -4.19 -12.19
N THR A 102 -17.34 -4.19 -12.30
CA THR A 102 -16.43 -3.15 -11.83
C THR A 102 -15.70 -2.41 -12.96
N GLY A 103 -16.11 -2.65 -14.20
CA GLY A 103 -15.65 -1.95 -15.40
C GLY A 103 -14.79 -2.78 -16.34
N GLY A 104 -14.34 -4.00 -15.95
CA GLY A 104 -13.57 -4.90 -16.82
C GLY A 104 -12.16 -4.39 -17.16
N TYR A 105 -11.56 -3.58 -16.29
CA TYR A 105 -10.20 -3.07 -16.46
C TYR A 105 -9.16 -4.13 -16.09
N ASP A 106 -7.98 -4.08 -16.69
CA ASP A 106 -6.87 -4.91 -16.24
C ASP A 106 -6.44 -4.49 -14.81
N PRO A 107 -6.41 -5.39 -13.82
CA PRO A 107 -6.01 -5.07 -12.45
C PRO A 107 -4.62 -4.47 -12.33
N ALA A 108 -3.65 -4.94 -13.14
CA ALA A 108 -2.30 -4.42 -13.12
C ALA A 108 -2.24 -2.99 -13.69
N GLU A 109 -3.03 -2.71 -14.72
CA GLU A 109 -3.18 -1.36 -15.26
C GLU A 109 -3.81 -0.42 -14.22
N ARG A 110 -4.86 -0.87 -13.50
CA ARG A 110 -5.46 -0.07 -12.41
C ARG A 110 -4.50 0.19 -11.26
N LEU A 111 -3.67 -0.78 -10.93
CA LEU A 111 -2.59 -0.57 -9.96
C LEU A 111 -1.59 0.48 -10.45
N ASP A 112 -1.23 0.47 -11.73
CA ASP A 112 -0.34 1.49 -12.29
C ASP A 112 -0.99 2.87 -12.32
N PHE A 113 -2.30 2.95 -12.54
CA PHE A 113 -3.05 4.21 -12.43
C PHE A 113 -3.02 4.75 -10.98
N LEU A 114 -3.23 3.88 -9.98
CA LEU A 114 -3.07 4.25 -8.57
C LEU A 114 -1.66 4.77 -8.27
N ARG A 115 -0.64 4.10 -8.80
CA ARG A 115 0.76 4.50 -8.64
C ARG A 115 1.04 5.90 -9.19
N GLN A 116 0.40 6.27 -10.28
CA GLN A 116 0.54 7.57 -10.90
C GLN A 116 -0.19 8.67 -10.13
N ASN A 117 -1.39 8.38 -9.61
CA ASN A 117 -2.21 9.38 -8.93
C ASN A 117 -1.81 9.61 -7.47
N PHE A 118 -1.55 8.54 -6.71
CA PHE A 118 -1.35 8.63 -5.26
C PHE A 118 0.12 8.65 -4.84
N PHE A 119 1.03 8.26 -5.73
CA PHE A 119 2.44 8.03 -5.37
C PHE A 119 3.43 8.71 -6.30
N SER A 120 3.02 9.73 -7.03
CA SER A 120 3.89 10.51 -7.92
C SER A 120 4.75 11.52 -7.16
N ASP A 121 4.24 12.10 -6.09
CA ASP A 121 4.96 13.06 -5.25
C ASP A 121 5.86 12.34 -4.24
N PRO A 122 7.05 12.86 -3.89
CA PRO A 122 7.90 12.29 -2.84
C PRO A 122 7.30 12.40 -1.45
N ASN A 123 6.32 13.28 -1.23
CA ASN A 123 5.64 13.44 0.05
C ASN A 123 4.42 12.52 0.16
N ALA A 124 3.95 12.36 1.39
CA ALA A 124 2.62 11.84 1.68
C ALA A 124 1.54 12.81 1.19
N LEU A 125 0.31 12.33 1.07
CA LEU A 125 -0.86 13.18 0.87
C LEU A 125 -1.07 14.10 2.07
N GLY A 126 -1.90 15.11 1.91
CA GLY A 126 -2.24 16.06 2.97
C GLY A 126 -1.48 17.37 2.89
N GLN A 127 -1.93 18.33 3.69
CA GLN A 127 -1.48 19.74 3.62
C GLN A 127 -0.15 19.97 4.37
N THR A 128 0.24 19.05 5.24
CA THR A 128 1.51 19.10 5.95
C THR A 128 2.50 18.13 5.30
N PRO A 129 3.67 18.58 4.87
CA PRO A 129 4.61 17.72 4.17
C PRO A 129 5.22 16.66 5.10
N LEU A 130 5.26 15.42 4.63
CA LEU A 130 6.01 14.31 5.19
C LEU A 130 6.71 13.56 4.06
N THR A 131 8.01 13.69 3.96
CA THR A 131 8.77 13.04 2.90
C THR A 131 8.84 11.53 3.12
N LEU A 132 8.50 10.77 2.09
CA LEU A 132 8.54 9.31 2.06
C LEU A 132 9.68 8.85 1.16
N THR A 133 10.47 7.90 1.63
CA THR A 133 11.37 7.13 0.77
C THR A 133 10.56 6.05 0.06
N ARG A 134 10.63 5.98 -1.26
CA ARG A 134 9.88 5.00 -2.05
C ARG A 134 10.79 3.89 -2.55
N GLU A 135 10.26 2.68 -2.66
CA GLU A 135 11.02 1.56 -3.25
C GLU A 135 11.41 1.85 -4.70
N SER A 136 10.59 2.60 -5.41
CA SER A 136 10.85 3.03 -6.80
C SER A 136 12.12 3.87 -7.00
N GLU A 137 12.74 4.38 -5.93
CA GLU A 137 14.05 5.03 -5.97
C GLU A 137 15.17 4.03 -6.31
N VAL A 138 14.92 2.74 -6.08
CA VAL A 138 15.82 1.66 -6.49
C VAL A 138 15.53 1.28 -7.94
N SER A 139 16.53 1.38 -8.82
CA SER A 139 16.37 1.23 -10.28
C SER A 139 15.65 -0.05 -10.71
N ARG A 140 15.89 -1.16 -10.02
CA ARG A 140 15.23 -2.46 -10.28
C ARG A 140 13.74 -2.43 -9.97
N PHE A 141 13.32 -1.62 -9.00
CA PHE A 141 11.96 -1.60 -8.44
C PHE A 141 11.18 -0.31 -8.77
N ARG A 142 11.52 0.35 -9.86
CA ARG A 142 10.86 1.59 -10.32
C ARG A 142 9.33 1.57 -10.37
N PRO A 143 8.65 0.46 -10.69
CA PRO A 143 7.19 0.42 -10.68
C PRO A 143 6.57 0.53 -9.27
N TYR A 144 7.28 0.10 -8.21
CA TYR A 144 6.71 -0.04 -6.85
C TYR A 144 6.77 1.27 -6.07
N ARG A 145 6.00 2.27 -6.53
CA ARG A 145 5.91 3.60 -5.91
C ARG A 145 5.11 3.58 -4.61
N GLU A 146 4.20 2.63 -4.49
CA GLU A 146 3.31 2.43 -3.34
C GLU A 146 4.02 1.85 -2.12
N ASN A 147 5.14 1.16 -2.31
CA ASN A 147 5.95 0.68 -1.19
C ASN A 147 6.79 1.84 -0.64
N VAL A 148 6.50 2.22 0.58
CA VAL A 148 7.05 3.44 1.21
C VAL A 148 7.69 3.16 2.55
N ARG A 149 8.60 4.03 2.95
CA ARG A 149 9.21 4.05 4.28
C ARG A 149 9.40 5.50 4.72
N TRP A 150 9.14 5.74 6.00
CA TRP A 150 9.47 7.01 6.66
C TRP A 150 9.95 6.76 8.08
N GLN A 151 10.49 7.78 8.69
CA GLN A 151 10.88 7.75 10.10
C GLN A 151 10.18 8.87 10.83
N PHE A 152 9.61 8.56 12.00
CA PHE A 152 9.09 9.56 12.91
C PHE A 152 9.58 9.23 14.33
N GLY A 153 10.27 10.19 14.97
CA GLY A 153 10.99 9.90 16.20
C GLY A 153 12.04 8.80 16.01
N ASP A 154 12.01 7.83 16.90
CA ASP A 154 12.87 6.63 16.88
C ASP A 154 12.18 5.38 16.32
N THR A 155 11.09 5.57 15.60
CA THR A 155 10.32 4.51 14.92
C THR A 155 10.44 4.64 13.41
N VAL A 156 10.69 3.53 12.73
CA VAL A 156 10.63 3.40 11.28
C VAL A 156 9.30 2.80 10.89
N PHE A 157 8.64 3.40 9.93
CA PHE A 157 7.35 2.99 9.39
C PHE A 157 7.51 2.51 7.96
N ILE A 158 6.73 1.51 7.58
CA ILE A 158 6.75 0.88 6.26
C ILE A 158 5.31 0.69 5.80
N GLY A 159 4.98 1.12 4.59
CA GLY A 159 3.74 0.77 3.89
C GLY A 159 4.06 -0.21 2.77
N LEU A 160 3.29 -1.30 2.67
CA LEU A 160 3.44 -2.34 1.66
C LEU A 160 2.13 -2.62 0.95
N ASN A 161 2.18 -2.76 -0.36
CA ASN A 161 1.07 -3.30 -1.13
C ASN A 161 0.99 -4.82 -0.94
N VAL A 162 0.16 -5.24 -0.01
CA VAL A 162 -0.17 -6.63 0.28
C VAL A 162 -1.69 -6.73 0.36
N PRO A 163 -2.38 -7.02 -0.75
CA PRO A 163 -3.84 -7.12 -0.77
C PRO A 163 -4.32 -8.35 -0.01
N ASP A 164 -5.56 -8.31 0.49
CA ASP A 164 -6.25 -9.48 0.99
C ASP A 164 -6.54 -10.49 -0.15
N GLY A 165 -7.41 -11.47 0.05
CA GLY A 165 -7.73 -12.44 -0.99
C GLY A 165 -6.55 -13.32 -1.41
N ASN A 166 -5.76 -13.80 -0.43
CA ASN A 166 -4.59 -14.64 -0.67
C ASN A 166 -3.46 -13.92 -1.44
N ASN A 167 -3.28 -12.62 -1.17
CA ASN A 167 -2.24 -11.80 -1.79
C ASN A 167 -2.33 -11.73 -3.33
N HIS A 168 -3.55 -11.77 -3.86
CA HIS A 168 -3.81 -11.82 -5.32
C HIS A 168 -3.08 -12.97 -6.03
N TYR A 169 -2.85 -14.08 -5.33
CA TYR A 169 -2.28 -15.28 -5.94
C TYR A 169 -3.34 -16.01 -6.77
N LEU A 170 -3.18 -16.03 -8.10
CA LEU A 170 -4.10 -16.71 -9.01
C LEU A 170 -3.85 -18.21 -9.03
N ASN A 171 -4.85 -19.00 -8.62
CA ASN A 171 -4.76 -20.47 -8.66
C ASN A 171 -5.09 -21.06 -10.05
N ALA A 172 -5.70 -20.29 -10.94
CA ALA A 172 -5.95 -20.67 -12.32
C ALA A 172 -4.62 -20.68 -13.10
N GLY A 173 -4.30 -21.78 -13.77
CA GLY A 173 -3.04 -21.91 -14.52
C GLY A 173 -2.76 -20.71 -15.42
N GLY A 174 -1.55 -20.18 -15.33
CA GLY A 174 -1.12 -18.98 -16.02
C GLY A 174 0.06 -18.30 -15.32
N ARG A 175 0.48 -17.15 -15.84
CA ARG A 175 1.55 -16.36 -15.21
C ARG A 175 0.96 -15.53 -14.08
N ASN A 176 1.56 -15.64 -12.90
CA ASN A 176 1.33 -14.75 -11.76
C ASN A 176 2.37 -13.61 -11.73
N GLY A 177 2.69 -13.02 -12.87
CA GLY A 177 3.83 -12.10 -13.00
C GLY A 177 3.75 -10.91 -12.03
N GLU A 178 2.56 -10.27 -11.92
CA GLU A 178 2.36 -9.19 -10.96
C GLU A 178 2.62 -9.66 -9.52
N PHE A 179 2.03 -10.81 -9.13
CA PHE A 179 2.21 -11.39 -7.79
C PHE A 179 3.69 -11.72 -7.50
N GLU A 180 4.35 -12.42 -8.42
CA GLU A 180 5.74 -12.87 -8.25
C GLU A 180 6.69 -11.67 -8.11
N ASP A 181 6.55 -10.67 -8.98
CA ASP A 181 7.38 -9.46 -8.96
C ASP A 181 7.13 -8.63 -7.69
N ARG A 182 5.87 -8.46 -7.28
CA ARG A 182 5.52 -7.71 -6.07
C ARG A 182 6.00 -8.41 -4.80
N VAL A 183 5.95 -9.73 -4.73
CA VAL A 183 6.47 -10.49 -3.58
C VAL A 183 7.99 -10.31 -3.46
N ILE A 184 8.71 -10.30 -4.57
CA ILE A 184 10.16 -10.03 -4.60
C ILE A 184 10.44 -8.59 -4.15
N ALA A 185 9.69 -7.62 -4.64
CA ALA A 185 9.80 -6.22 -4.24
C ALA A 185 9.55 -6.05 -2.74
N ASN A 186 8.42 -6.54 -2.23
CA ASN A 186 8.08 -6.46 -0.81
C ASN A 186 9.16 -7.08 0.09
N GLY A 187 9.71 -8.23 -0.31
CA GLY A 187 10.80 -8.88 0.42
C GLY A 187 12.06 -8.02 0.48
N PHE A 188 12.47 -7.48 -0.66
CA PHE A 188 13.61 -6.56 -0.74
C PHE A 188 13.38 -5.31 0.13
N TRP A 189 12.18 -4.70 0.05
CA TRP A 189 11.87 -3.49 0.78
C TRP A 189 11.90 -3.68 2.30
N LEU A 190 11.39 -4.82 2.79
CA LEU A 190 11.45 -5.20 4.21
C LEU A 190 12.91 -5.34 4.69
N GLU A 191 13.77 -6.01 3.93
CA GLU A 191 15.19 -6.16 4.27
C GLU A 191 15.91 -4.81 4.28
N HIS A 192 15.68 -3.99 3.26
CA HIS A 192 16.26 -2.66 3.16
C HIS A 192 15.81 -1.74 4.32
N ALA A 193 14.54 -1.84 4.72
CA ALA A 193 14.01 -1.10 5.86
C ALA A 193 14.60 -1.58 7.19
N ALA A 194 14.82 -2.89 7.36
CA ALA A 194 15.47 -3.45 8.55
C ALA A 194 16.89 -2.91 8.74
N GLU A 195 17.68 -2.91 7.68
CA GLU A 195 19.04 -2.37 7.69
C GLU A 195 19.04 -0.84 7.91
N PHE A 196 18.07 -0.13 7.34
CA PHE A 196 17.91 1.30 7.62
C PHE A 196 17.61 1.55 9.10
N ALA A 197 16.63 0.85 9.67
CA ALA A 197 16.26 0.99 11.08
C ALA A 197 17.43 0.70 12.02
N LYS A 198 18.21 -0.33 11.71
CA LYS A 198 19.42 -0.69 12.44
C LYS A 198 20.47 0.43 12.40
N ARG A 199 20.77 0.99 11.20
CA ARG A 199 21.71 2.11 11.05
C ARG A 199 21.25 3.38 11.76
N ARG A 200 19.95 3.60 11.85
CA ARG A 200 19.32 4.74 12.53
C ARG A 200 19.14 4.54 14.04
N ASN A 201 19.54 3.39 14.57
CA ASN A 201 19.30 3.00 15.96
C ASN A 201 17.80 3.12 16.34
N ALA A 202 16.90 2.80 15.40
CA ALA A 202 15.48 2.82 15.65
C ALA A 202 15.11 1.83 16.77
N ARG A 203 14.11 2.14 17.56
CA ARG A 203 13.60 1.26 18.63
C ARG A 203 12.51 0.32 18.17
N ALA A 204 11.74 0.76 17.17
CA ALA A 204 10.65 -0.02 16.61
C ALA A 204 10.57 0.12 15.09
N ILE A 205 9.97 -0.90 14.47
CA ILE A 205 9.49 -0.87 13.09
C ILE A 205 7.98 -1.12 13.13
N VAL A 206 7.20 -0.32 12.39
CA VAL A 206 5.77 -0.55 12.18
C VAL A 206 5.54 -0.81 10.69
N VAL A 207 4.90 -1.93 10.36
CA VAL A 207 4.60 -2.34 8.98
C VAL A 207 3.09 -2.30 8.79
N PHE A 208 2.62 -1.50 7.84
CA PHE A 208 1.22 -1.42 7.42
C PHE A 208 1.02 -2.24 6.16
N MET A 209 -0.04 -3.03 6.14
CA MET A 209 -0.48 -3.82 4.98
C MET A 209 -1.97 -4.13 5.12
N GLN A 210 -2.76 -4.01 4.07
CA GLN A 210 -4.19 -4.25 4.14
C GLN A 210 -4.52 -5.75 4.37
N GLY A 211 -3.81 -6.66 3.69
CA GLY A 211 -4.09 -8.08 3.76
C GLY A 211 -3.63 -8.74 5.07
N ASN A 212 -4.45 -9.66 5.58
CA ASN A 212 -4.07 -10.49 6.72
C ASN A 212 -3.14 -11.62 6.28
N ALA A 213 -1.82 -11.39 6.39
CA ALA A 213 -0.80 -12.39 6.04
C ALA A 213 -0.78 -13.63 6.96
N MET A 214 -1.49 -13.57 8.09
CA MET A 214 -1.52 -14.63 9.11
C MET A 214 -2.96 -15.01 9.45
N PRO A 215 -3.71 -15.58 8.49
CA PRO A 215 -5.08 -16.02 8.70
C PRO A 215 -5.13 -17.21 9.70
N GLU A 216 -6.27 -17.44 10.32
CA GLU A 216 -6.47 -18.50 11.32
C GLU A 216 -6.00 -19.89 10.83
N ARG A 217 -6.20 -20.20 9.54
CA ARG A 217 -5.74 -21.46 8.92
C ARG A 217 -4.22 -21.62 8.93
N TYR A 218 -3.46 -20.54 9.02
CA TYR A 218 -2.01 -20.57 9.16
C TYR A 218 -1.58 -21.05 10.56
N GLU A 219 -2.29 -20.60 11.59
CA GLU A 219 -1.99 -20.99 12.98
C GLU A 219 -2.49 -22.40 13.32
N ARG A 220 -3.60 -22.78 12.71
CA ARG A 220 -4.26 -24.08 12.94
C ARG A 220 -4.45 -24.81 11.62
N PRO A 221 -3.37 -25.39 11.07
CA PRO A 221 -3.49 -26.14 9.83
C PRO A 221 -4.45 -27.33 10.01
N ASP A 222 -5.29 -27.54 9.01
CA ASP A 222 -6.27 -28.62 8.99
C ASP A 222 -5.56 -29.98 9.09
N ARG A 223 -5.75 -30.68 10.19
CA ARG A 223 -5.15 -32.00 10.45
C ARG A 223 -5.56 -33.06 9.43
N PHE A 224 -6.66 -32.85 8.71
CA PHE A 224 -7.21 -33.78 7.72
C PHE A 224 -7.05 -33.27 6.29
N ALA A 225 -6.22 -32.25 6.04
CA ALA A 225 -5.99 -31.71 4.70
C ALA A 225 -5.56 -32.78 3.67
N TRP A 226 -4.88 -33.83 4.13
CA TRP A 226 -4.45 -34.96 3.29
C TRP A 226 -5.59 -35.85 2.80
N LEU A 227 -6.76 -35.83 3.47
CA LEU A 227 -7.96 -36.58 3.05
C LEU A 227 -8.78 -35.80 1.98
N ARG A 228 -8.46 -34.55 1.73
CA ARG A 228 -9.18 -33.76 0.71
C ARG A 228 -8.57 -34.02 -0.66
N PHE A 229 -9.32 -34.61 -1.54
CA PHE A 229 -8.93 -34.88 -2.93
C PHE A 229 -8.72 -33.61 -3.78
N HIS A 230 -9.09 -32.43 -3.29
CA HIS A 230 -8.82 -31.14 -3.93
C HIS A 230 -7.52 -30.56 -3.38
N ARG A 231 -6.61 -30.21 -4.28
CA ARG A 231 -5.38 -29.47 -3.92
C ARG A 231 -5.77 -28.21 -3.15
N ALA A 232 -5.29 -28.10 -1.91
CA ALA A 232 -5.44 -26.85 -1.18
C ALA A 232 -4.85 -25.69 -2.02
N PRO A 233 -5.53 -24.53 -2.07
CA PRO A 233 -4.97 -23.38 -2.76
C PRO A 233 -3.60 -23.07 -2.19
N ARG A 234 -2.65 -22.75 -3.07
CA ARG A 234 -1.30 -22.34 -2.65
C ARG A 234 -1.41 -21.09 -1.78
N ASP A 235 -0.53 -20.98 -0.82
CA ASP A 235 -0.50 -19.89 0.14
C ASP A 235 0.28 -18.70 -0.43
N GLY A 236 -0.43 -17.67 -0.87
CA GLY A 236 0.16 -16.46 -1.43
C GLY A 236 0.91 -15.58 -0.43
N TYR A 237 0.77 -15.82 0.87
CA TYR A 237 1.49 -15.07 1.91
C TYR A 237 2.76 -15.78 2.41
N LEU A 238 3.08 -16.96 1.91
CA LEU A 238 4.22 -17.75 2.42
C LEU A 238 5.54 -16.99 2.36
N GLU A 239 5.86 -16.42 1.19
CA GLU A 239 7.12 -15.68 0.99
C GLU A 239 7.14 -14.37 1.78
N LEU A 240 6.01 -13.70 1.90
CA LEU A 240 5.90 -12.51 2.75
C LEU A 240 6.20 -12.84 4.22
N ARG A 241 5.62 -13.93 4.75
CA ARG A 241 5.92 -14.37 6.13
C ARG A 241 7.40 -14.70 6.33
N ARG A 242 8.04 -15.33 5.34
CA ARG A 242 9.49 -15.56 5.36
C ARG A 242 10.29 -14.26 5.39
N SER A 243 9.87 -13.28 4.59
CA SER A 243 10.47 -11.94 4.59
C SER A 243 10.28 -11.22 5.92
N LEU A 244 9.12 -11.36 6.58
CA LEU A 244 8.87 -10.83 7.93
C LEU A 244 9.74 -11.52 8.99
N VAL A 245 9.97 -12.84 8.88
CA VAL A 245 10.91 -13.56 9.76
C VAL A 245 12.32 -13.02 9.56
N LYS A 246 12.75 -12.82 8.32
CA LYS A 246 14.08 -12.26 8.00
C LYS A 246 14.21 -10.83 8.51
N LEU A 247 13.18 -9.99 8.37
CA LEU A 247 13.12 -8.66 8.99
C LEU A 247 13.40 -8.76 10.50
N ALA A 248 12.74 -9.69 11.19
CA ALA A 248 12.89 -9.88 12.62
C ALA A 248 14.28 -10.44 13.04
N GLU A 249 14.94 -11.13 12.14
CA GLU A 249 16.33 -11.60 12.35
C GLU A 249 17.34 -10.48 12.20
N ILE A 250 17.13 -9.55 11.26
CA ILE A 250 17.99 -8.39 11.00
C ILE A 250 17.79 -7.33 12.08
N PHE A 251 16.53 -7.00 12.38
CA PHE A 251 16.18 -5.98 13.36
C PHE A 251 15.68 -6.62 14.66
N ARG A 252 16.45 -6.47 15.73
CA ARG A 252 16.17 -7.10 17.04
C ARG A 252 15.23 -6.28 17.93
N GLY A 253 14.86 -5.07 17.52
CA GLY A 253 13.87 -4.24 18.21
C GLY A 253 12.44 -4.74 18.00
N GLN A 254 11.48 -4.03 18.55
CA GLN A 254 10.06 -4.35 18.38
C GLN A 254 9.60 -4.13 16.94
N ILE A 255 8.93 -5.12 16.38
CA ILE A 255 8.27 -5.04 15.08
C ILE A 255 6.78 -5.17 15.30
N ILE A 256 6.00 -4.23 14.74
CA ILE A 256 4.55 -4.21 14.82
C ILE A 256 3.99 -4.29 13.41
N ILE A 257 3.14 -5.25 13.15
CA ILE A 257 2.38 -5.38 11.90
C ILE A 257 0.98 -4.86 12.18
N VAL A 258 0.51 -3.94 11.36
CA VAL A 258 -0.85 -3.39 11.43
C VAL A 258 -1.58 -3.79 10.17
N ASN A 259 -2.75 -4.38 10.30
CA ASN A 259 -3.61 -4.70 9.17
C ASN A 259 -5.10 -4.51 9.50
N ALA A 260 -5.86 -4.05 8.53
CA ALA A 260 -7.31 -4.07 8.60
C ALA A 260 -7.80 -5.51 8.40
N ASP A 261 -8.70 -5.99 9.26
CA ASP A 261 -9.27 -7.34 9.17
C ASP A 261 -10.78 -7.25 8.99
N ASP A 262 -11.26 -7.57 7.79
CA ASP A 262 -12.68 -7.55 7.45
C ASP A 262 -13.41 -8.85 7.84
N SER A 263 -12.66 -9.90 8.23
CA SER A 263 -13.22 -11.23 8.09
C SER A 263 -14.00 -11.76 9.28
N LYS A 264 -13.69 -11.41 10.54
CA LYS A 264 -14.38 -12.06 11.71
C LYS A 264 -14.07 -11.44 13.06
N LEU A 265 -13.32 -10.38 13.17
CA LEU A 265 -13.06 -9.74 14.44
C LEU A 265 -14.37 -9.19 15.02
N ALA A 266 -14.67 -9.55 16.27
CA ALA A 266 -15.54 -8.71 17.07
C ALA A 266 -14.99 -7.29 17.00
N HIS A 267 -15.82 -6.32 16.62
CA HIS A 267 -15.44 -4.93 16.40
C HIS A 267 -14.42 -4.42 17.42
N GLY A 268 -13.37 -3.79 16.95
CA GLY A 268 -12.27 -3.29 17.76
C GLY A 268 -10.91 -3.64 17.19
N PHE A 269 -10.02 -4.14 18.02
CA PHE A 269 -8.71 -4.62 17.62
C PHE A 269 -8.27 -5.81 18.47
N THR A 270 -7.36 -6.61 17.90
CA THR A 270 -6.64 -7.67 18.61
C THR A 270 -5.14 -7.42 18.55
N ILE A 271 -4.44 -7.79 19.63
CA ILE A 271 -2.98 -7.74 19.70
C ILE A 271 -2.50 -9.15 19.98
N ASP A 272 -1.76 -9.74 19.05
CA ASP A 272 -1.25 -11.09 19.15
C ASP A 272 0.17 -11.22 18.55
N GLN A 273 0.73 -12.41 18.60
CA GLN A 273 2.04 -12.74 18.06
C GLN A 273 1.96 -14.04 17.26
N PRO A 274 1.35 -14.00 16.07
CA PRO A 274 1.05 -15.19 15.28
C PRO A 274 2.25 -15.69 14.46
N LEU A 275 3.25 -14.84 14.17
CA LEU A 275 4.34 -15.15 13.26
C LEU A 275 5.23 -16.28 13.80
N ARG A 276 5.50 -17.27 12.94
CA ARG A 276 6.37 -18.41 13.22
C ARG A 276 7.37 -18.58 12.08
N ASN A 277 8.54 -19.09 12.41
CA ASN A 277 9.52 -19.50 11.40
C ASN A 277 9.14 -20.85 10.76
N ASP A 278 9.90 -21.28 9.75
CA ASP A 278 9.68 -22.56 9.03
C ASP A 278 9.76 -23.81 9.94
N LYS A 279 10.36 -23.68 11.12
CA LYS A 279 10.42 -24.73 12.16
C LYS A 279 9.23 -24.69 13.13
N GLY A 280 8.29 -23.77 12.93
CA GLY A 280 7.12 -23.55 13.78
C GLY A 280 7.42 -22.79 15.08
N ALA A 281 8.65 -22.33 15.31
CA ALA A 281 8.98 -21.52 16.47
C ALA A 281 8.42 -20.11 16.34
N LYS A 282 7.86 -19.60 17.43
CA LYS A 282 7.29 -18.25 17.52
C LYS A 282 8.37 -17.17 17.38
N ILE A 283 8.08 -16.10 16.68
CA ILE A 283 8.94 -14.93 16.56
C ILE A 283 8.48 -13.87 17.60
N GLU A 284 9.21 -13.77 18.69
CA GLU A 284 8.77 -13.03 19.88
C GLU A 284 8.81 -11.52 19.74
N ASN A 285 9.71 -10.99 18.91
CA ASN A 285 9.83 -9.54 18.69
C ASN A 285 8.86 -8.99 17.62
N VAL A 286 7.95 -9.82 17.10
CA VAL A 286 6.90 -9.42 16.15
C VAL A 286 5.54 -9.51 16.81
N THR A 287 4.82 -8.38 16.81
CA THR A 287 3.44 -8.26 17.30
C THR A 287 2.55 -7.81 16.15
N ARG A 288 1.36 -8.41 16.04
CA ARG A 288 0.34 -7.96 15.08
C ARG A 288 -0.74 -7.17 15.83
N ILE A 289 -1.21 -6.10 15.20
CA ILE A 289 -2.42 -5.36 15.53
C ILE A 289 -3.37 -5.55 14.37
N ALA A 290 -4.35 -6.42 14.51
CA ALA A 290 -5.43 -6.57 13.54
C ALA A 290 -6.64 -5.80 14.06
N PHE A 291 -7.29 -4.98 13.20
CA PHE A 291 -8.40 -4.15 13.63
C PHE A 291 -9.58 -4.22 12.65
N SER A 292 -10.79 -4.12 13.21
CA SER A 292 -12.05 -4.00 12.48
C SER A 292 -12.91 -2.98 13.21
N LEU A 293 -13.09 -1.81 12.63
CA LEU A 293 -13.89 -0.76 13.23
C LEU A 293 -15.38 -1.06 13.07
N ARG A 294 -16.18 -0.77 14.10
CA ARG A 294 -17.63 -0.92 14.05
C ARG A 294 -18.25 0.00 13.01
N ASP A 295 -17.74 1.21 12.95
CA ASP A 295 -18.16 2.23 12.00
C ASP A 295 -16.91 2.95 11.47
N PRO A 296 -16.41 2.56 10.31
CA PRO A 296 -15.19 3.14 9.72
C PRO A 296 -15.36 4.62 9.31
N LEU A 297 -16.58 5.17 9.31
CA LEU A 297 -16.84 6.57 9.00
C LEU A 297 -16.83 7.49 10.24
N THR A 298 -16.93 6.91 11.44
CA THR A 298 -16.98 7.66 12.69
C THR A 298 -15.94 7.23 13.70
N GLN A 299 -15.12 6.23 13.38
CA GLN A 299 -14.10 5.70 14.26
C GLN A 299 -12.74 5.63 13.56
N TRP A 300 -11.67 5.73 14.35
CA TRP A 300 -10.31 5.43 13.91
C TRP A 300 -9.53 4.67 14.98
N LEU A 301 -8.50 3.97 14.57
CA LEU A 301 -7.54 3.38 15.50
C LEU A 301 -6.47 4.43 15.81
N GLN A 302 -6.35 4.82 17.08
CA GLN A 302 -5.27 5.69 17.53
C GLN A 302 -4.17 4.87 18.17
N VAL A 303 -2.95 5.15 17.78
CA VAL A 303 -1.75 4.54 18.34
C VAL A 303 -0.89 5.63 18.97
N ASP A 304 -0.81 5.63 20.30
CA ASP A 304 0.05 6.52 21.05
C ASP A 304 1.45 5.89 21.17
N ALA A 305 2.48 6.59 20.72
CA ALA A 305 3.86 6.15 20.74
C ALA A 305 4.63 6.85 21.87
N ASP A 306 5.23 6.06 22.75
CA ASP A 306 6.15 6.50 23.81
C ASP A 306 7.27 5.46 23.92
N THR A 307 8.30 5.64 23.13
CA THR A 307 9.40 4.67 23.02
C THR A 307 10.31 4.64 24.25
N ALA A 308 10.14 5.57 25.20
CA ALA A 308 10.79 5.50 26.50
C ALA A 308 10.20 4.38 27.38
N ARG A 309 9.00 3.89 27.09
CA ARG A 309 8.34 2.82 27.85
C ARG A 309 8.74 1.44 27.38
N ARG A 310 8.59 0.46 28.25
CA ARG A 310 8.80 -0.96 27.95
C ARG A 310 7.81 -1.47 26.86
N THR A 311 6.56 -0.99 26.88
CA THR A 311 5.56 -1.16 25.82
C THR A 311 5.42 0.18 25.09
N PRO A 312 6.09 0.35 23.95
CA PRO A 312 6.22 1.66 23.32
C PRO A 312 4.94 2.15 22.65
N LEU A 313 4.02 1.25 22.31
CA LEU A 313 2.77 1.60 21.64
C LEU A 313 1.56 1.25 22.51
N ARG A 314 0.61 2.18 22.57
CA ARG A 314 -0.71 2.00 23.16
C ARG A 314 -1.78 2.20 22.10
N VAL A 315 -2.65 1.23 21.94
CA VAL A 315 -3.71 1.22 20.92
C VAL A 315 -5.05 1.51 21.57
N SER A 316 -5.86 2.31 20.91
CA SER A 316 -7.24 2.60 21.33
C SER A 316 -8.12 2.90 20.11
N VAL A 317 -9.40 2.57 20.17
CA VAL A 317 -10.40 3.05 19.22
C VAL A 317 -10.91 4.41 19.68
N ARG A 318 -10.98 5.37 18.79
CA ARG A 318 -11.50 6.71 19.01
C ARG A 318 -12.73 6.94 18.16
N ASP A 319 -13.66 7.72 18.69
CA ASP A 319 -14.86 8.15 17.97
C ASP A 319 -14.73 9.61 17.55
N VAL A 320 -15.29 9.95 16.38
CA VAL A 320 -15.43 11.35 15.94
C VAL A 320 -16.24 12.12 16.96
N PRO A 321 -15.73 13.22 17.52
CA PRO A 321 -16.45 14.04 18.47
C PRO A 321 -17.75 14.59 17.86
N LYS A 322 -18.84 14.62 18.62
CA LYS A 322 -20.11 15.23 18.17
C LYS A 322 -19.94 16.69 17.77
N HIS A 323 -19.07 17.41 18.48
CA HIS A 323 -18.68 18.78 18.18
C HIS A 323 -17.18 18.81 17.91
N LEU A 324 -16.82 19.17 16.69
CA LEU A 324 -15.42 19.28 16.33
C LEU A 324 -14.80 20.51 17.02
N PRO A 325 -13.58 20.39 17.60
CA PRO A 325 -12.88 21.53 18.16
C PRO A 325 -12.74 22.66 17.14
N VAL A 326 -12.98 23.88 17.58
CA VAL A 326 -12.73 25.07 16.75
C VAL A 326 -11.22 25.20 16.60
N LEU A 327 -10.79 25.33 15.35
CA LEU A 327 -9.37 25.55 15.07
C LEU A 327 -8.95 26.91 15.57
N PRO A 328 -7.77 27.05 16.19
CA PRO A 328 -7.20 28.37 16.42
C PRO A 328 -7.09 29.08 15.06
N ALA A 329 -7.52 30.34 15.05
CA ALA A 329 -7.36 31.18 13.86
C ALA A 329 -5.89 31.14 13.40
N PRO A 330 -5.63 31.14 12.09
CA PRO A 330 -4.26 31.21 11.59
C PRO A 330 -3.58 32.39 12.27
N GLN A 331 -2.55 32.15 13.06
CA GLN A 331 -1.73 33.23 13.58
C GLN A 331 -1.02 33.81 12.36
N THR A 332 -1.50 34.94 11.89
CA THR A 332 -0.69 35.78 10.98
C THR A 332 0.63 35.99 11.70
N PRO A 333 1.77 35.67 11.07
CA PRO A 333 3.05 36.00 11.65
C PRO A 333 3.04 37.50 11.96
N ASN A 334 3.13 37.87 13.22
CA ASN A 334 3.44 39.25 13.58
C ASN A 334 4.84 39.50 13.02
N LEU A 335 4.91 39.99 11.80
CA LEU A 335 6.12 40.59 11.27
C LEU A 335 6.42 41.80 12.17
N PRO A 336 7.47 41.78 12.99
CA PRO A 336 7.84 42.98 13.72
C PRO A 336 8.29 44.03 12.70
N GLY A 337 7.49 45.10 12.58
CA GLY A 337 7.87 46.24 11.79
C GLY A 337 7.07 46.50 10.49
N ALA A 338 5.76 46.27 10.48
CA ALA A 338 4.92 46.97 9.53
C ALA A 338 4.76 48.42 10.01
N GLY A 339 5.88 49.14 10.08
CA GLY A 339 5.87 50.59 9.98
C GLY A 339 5.27 50.93 8.64
N ALA A 340 4.42 52.01 8.62
CA ALA A 340 3.72 52.49 7.47
C ALA A 340 4.55 52.37 6.17
N ALA A 341 3.99 51.65 5.19
CA ALA A 341 4.61 51.52 3.89
C ALA A 341 4.94 52.95 3.39
N PRO A 342 6.17 53.22 2.95
CA PRO A 342 6.45 54.48 2.29
C PRO A 342 5.52 54.59 1.06
N ALA A 343 4.88 55.75 0.90
CA ALA A 343 4.05 56.05 -0.26
C ALA A 343 4.84 55.69 -1.52
N MET A 344 4.27 54.81 -2.33
CA MET A 344 4.86 54.48 -3.64
C MET A 344 4.95 55.81 -4.45
N PRO A 345 6.13 56.08 -5.03
CA PRO A 345 6.21 57.19 -5.97
C PRO A 345 5.27 56.91 -7.13
N GLU A 346 4.45 57.92 -7.51
CA GLU A 346 3.62 57.87 -8.69
C GLU A 346 4.46 57.47 -9.90
N MET A 347 4.08 56.37 -10.53
CA MET A 347 4.69 55.98 -11.79
C MET A 347 4.32 57.03 -12.86
N PRO A 348 5.28 57.52 -13.64
CA PRO A 348 4.95 58.42 -14.74
C PRO A 348 4.06 57.69 -15.76
N GLU A 349 3.02 58.36 -16.23
CA GLU A 349 2.16 57.90 -17.32
C GLU A 349 3.02 57.51 -18.52
N VAL A 350 2.92 56.23 -18.90
CA VAL A 350 3.51 55.74 -20.14
C VAL A 350 2.65 56.21 -21.28
N SER A 351 2.92 57.42 -21.78
CA SER A 351 2.38 57.90 -23.04
C SER A 351 2.99 57.05 -24.17
N SER A 352 2.07 56.38 -24.90
CA SER A 352 2.22 55.86 -26.26
C SER A 352 3.52 55.09 -26.59
N MET A 353 3.40 53.77 -26.60
CA MET A 353 4.32 52.93 -27.36
C MET A 353 4.22 53.26 -28.85
N PRO A 354 5.34 53.47 -29.56
CA PRO A 354 5.32 53.49 -31.02
C PRO A 354 5.08 52.09 -31.56
N ASP A 355 4.27 52.02 -32.61
CA ASP A 355 3.99 50.85 -33.43
C ASP A 355 5.31 50.19 -33.88
N VAL A 356 5.55 48.96 -33.46
CA VAL A 356 6.72 48.17 -33.89
C VAL A 356 6.34 47.48 -35.19
N THR A 357 6.49 48.19 -36.29
CA THR A 357 6.57 47.62 -37.62
C THR A 357 8.05 47.48 -37.99
N GLU A 358 8.41 46.24 -38.34
CA GLU A 358 9.65 45.80 -38.98
C GLU A 358 10.95 45.68 -38.15
N ILE A 359 11.26 44.45 -37.82
CA ILE A 359 12.61 44.03 -37.49
C ILE A 359 13.24 43.49 -38.81
N PRO A 360 14.27 44.14 -39.38
CA PRO A 360 14.97 43.62 -40.54
C PRO A 360 15.93 42.49 -40.11
N GLY A 361 15.76 41.27 -40.65
CA GLY A 361 16.78 40.23 -40.54
C GLY A 361 16.37 38.83 -40.12
N MET A 362 15.10 38.45 -40.19
CA MET A 362 14.75 37.02 -40.10
C MET A 362 14.48 36.44 -41.50
N PRO A 363 15.06 35.28 -41.87
CA PRO A 363 14.75 34.61 -43.13
C PRO A 363 13.32 34.03 -43.04
N GLN A 364 12.53 34.34 -44.09
CA GLN A 364 11.17 33.81 -44.23
C GLN A 364 11.22 32.32 -44.58
N SER A 365 10.41 31.53 -43.88
CA SER A 365 10.08 30.16 -44.24
C SER A 365 9.20 30.11 -45.48
N PRO A 366 9.42 29.21 -46.44
CA PRO A 366 8.63 29.16 -47.67
C PRO A 366 7.20 28.64 -47.40
N ASP A 367 6.23 29.27 -48.07
CA ASP A 367 4.83 28.91 -48.15
C ASP A 367 4.63 27.45 -48.60
N VAL A 368 3.84 26.70 -47.81
CA VAL A 368 3.30 25.40 -48.19
C VAL A 368 1.87 25.60 -48.64
N ALA A 369 1.63 25.40 -49.95
CA ALA A 369 0.31 25.37 -50.56
C ALA A 369 -0.48 24.10 -50.13
N PRO A 370 -1.83 24.15 -50.04
CA PRO A 370 -2.65 23.02 -49.68
C PRO A 370 -3.00 22.17 -50.91
N GLY A 371 -2.80 20.85 -50.77
CA GLY A 371 -3.41 19.89 -51.70
C GLY A 371 -2.55 18.66 -52.00
N ALA A 372 -2.92 17.51 -51.47
CA ALA A 372 -3.19 16.24 -52.09
C ALA A 372 -2.96 15.05 -51.14
N SER A 373 -4.01 14.34 -50.90
CA SER A 373 -4.07 12.97 -50.35
C SER A 373 -3.19 12.02 -51.10
N GLY A 374 -2.36 11.25 -50.38
CA GLY A 374 -1.57 10.15 -50.98
C GLY A 374 -0.92 9.29 -49.91
N THR A 375 -1.51 8.14 -49.68
CA THR A 375 -0.99 7.01 -48.90
C THR A 375 0.41 6.60 -49.39
N ALA A 376 1.41 6.59 -48.47
CA ALA A 376 2.62 5.80 -48.68
C ALA A 376 3.20 5.39 -47.32
N VAL A 377 3.27 4.08 -47.13
CA VAL A 377 3.94 3.37 -46.05
C VAL A 377 5.45 3.43 -46.30
N PRO A 378 6.29 3.83 -45.33
CA PRO A 378 7.73 3.62 -45.46
C PRO A 378 8.12 2.25 -44.90
N GLN A 379 8.72 1.44 -45.81
CA GLN A 379 9.49 0.24 -45.46
C GLN A 379 10.88 0.63 -44.97
N GLY A 380 11.37 -0.12 -43.97
CA GLY A 380 12.80 -0.45 -43.88
C GLY A 380 13.62 0.40 -42.92
N LEU A 381 13.83 -0.09 -41.69
CA LEU A 381 15.01 0.24 -40.87
C LEU A 381 16.05 -0.87 -41.02
N PRO A 382 17.35 -0.53 -41.08
CA PRO A 382 18.42 -1.51 -41.18
C PRO A 382 18.73 -2.18 -39.84
N PRO A 383 19.32 -3.39 -39.80
CA PRO A 383 19.59 -4.14 -38.58
C PRO A 383 20.77 -3.54 -37.82
N ALA A 384 20.59 -3.42 -36.49
CA ALA A 384 21.65 -3.09 -35.57
C ALA A 384 22.45 -4.36 -35.24
N GLU A 385 23.72 -4.40 -35.71
CA GLU A 385 24.74 -5.30 -35.20
C GLU A 385 25.28 -4.74 -33.88
N ASN A 386 25.31 -5.57 -32.85
CA ASN A 386 26.41 -5.86 -31.94
C ASN A 386 25.85 -6.40 -30.62
N GLY A 387 25.91 -7.73 -30.53
CA GLY A 387 25.61 -8.49 -29.34
C GLY A 387 26.71 -8.32 -28.29
N VAL A 388 26.28 -8.10 -27.07
CA VAL A 388 27.05 -8.45 -25.87
C VAL A 388 26.30 -9.58 -25.18
N LEU A 389 26.85 -10.78 -25.23
CA LEU A 389 26.39 -11.98 -24.55
C LEU A 389 26.58 -11.82 -23.03
N MET A 390 25.51 -11.83 -22.29
CA MET A 390 25.55 -12.03 -20.84
C MET A 390 25.74 -13.52 -20.53
N PRO A 391 26.53 -13.90 -19.52
CA PRO A 391 26.76 -15.31 -19.18
C PRO A 391 25.51 -15.94 -18.56
N ALA A 392 25.24 -17.17 -19.02
CA ALA A 392 24.14 -18.02 -18.52
C ALA A 392 24.39 -18.46 -17.07
N TRP A 393 23.34 -18.44 -16.26
CA TRP A 393 23.33 -19.02 -14.91
C TRP A 393 23.32 -20.55 -14.99
N PRO A 394 24.04 -21.26 -14.12
CA PRO A 394 24.05 -22.72 -14.11
C PRO A 394 22.73 -23.28 -13.57
N ALA A 395 22.18 -24.25 -14.28
CA ALA A 395 21.02 -25.05 -13.86
C ALA A 395 21.37 -25.97 -12.69
N PRO A 396 20.45 -26.25 -11.77
CA PRO A 396 20.68 -27.21 -10.69
C PRO A 396 20.73 -28.63 -11.26
N GLY A 397 21.78 -29.36 -10.86
CA GLY A 397 22.13 -30.68 -11.34
C GLY A 397 21.08 -31.75 -11.05
N GLY A 398 20.61 -32.39 -12.09
CA GLY A 398 19.89 -33.65 -12.02
C GLY A 398 20.87 -34.83 -12.10
N LYS A 399 20.79 -35.73 -11.15
CA LYS A 399 21.53 -37.00 -11.17
C LYS A 399 20.86 -38.03 -12.06
N ASN A 400 21.68 -38.63 -12.92
CA ASN A 400 21.39 -39.75 -13.81
C ASN A 400 20.99 -41.05 -13.05
N GLY A 401 20.14 -41.84 -13.68
CA GLY A 401 19.90 -43.23 -13.35
C GLY A 401 19.20 -43.97 -14.48
N LEU A 402 19.93 -44.50 -15.37
CA LEU A 402 19.99 -45.74 -16.16
C LEU A 402 18.71 -46.57 -16.38
N ASN A 403 18.43 -46.81 -17.65
CA ASN A 403 18.09 -48.10 -18.37
C ASN A 403 16.92 -48.97 -17.93
N GLY A 404 16.10 -49.32 -18.93
CA GLY A 404 15.29 -50.51 -18.95
C GLY A 404 14.28 -50.57 -20.10
N THR A 405 14.62 -51.30 -21.07
CA THR A 405 14.04 -51.72 -22.35
C THR A 405 12.64 -52.37 -22.29
N ASP A 406 11.93 -52.24 -23.44
CA ASP A 406 11.06 -53.19 -24.15
C ASP A 406 9.62 -53.52 -23.70
N GLY A 407 8.70 -53.41 -24.64
CA GLY A 407 7.76 -54.50 -24.94
C GLY A 407 6.29 -54.14 -25.19
N ARG A 408 5.93 -53.86 -26.39
CA ARG A 408 4.85 -54.40 -27.21
C ARG A 408 3.39 -54.60 -26.67
N ASN A 409 2.47 -54.19 -27.55
CA ASN A 409 1.16 -54.76 -27.94
C ASN A 409 -0.11 -54.35 -27.17
N GLY A 410 -1.03 -53.71 -27.95
CA GLY A 410 -2.46 -53.72 -27.70
C GLY A 410 -3.10 -55.09 -27.99
N PRO A 411 -4.40 -55.30 -28.02
CA PRO A 411 -5.41 -54.54 -28.76
C PRO A 411 -6.82 -54.40 -28.08
N GLU A 412 -7.63 -53.56 -28.65
CA GLU A 412 -9.08 -53.63 -28.99
C GLU A 412 -10.13 -54.40 -28.13
N GLY A 413 -11.29 -53.75 -28.04
CA GLY A 413 -12.64 -54.29 -27.85
C GLY A 413 -13.35 -53.70 -26.66
N GLY A 414 -14.46 -52.97 -26.72
CA GLY A 414 -15.64 -53.21 -27.54
C GLY A 414 -16.84 -53.13 -26.62
N ASN A 415 -17.73 -52.17 -26.88
CA ASN A 415 -19.19 -52.28 -26.89
C ASN A 415 -20.04 -52.23 -25.60
N SER A 416 -21.00 -51.30 -25.70
CA SER A 416 -22.45 -51.36 -25.35
C SER A 416 -22.92 -51.22 -23.90
N GLY A 417 -23.63 -50.13 -23.62
CA GLY A 417 -25.09 -50.22 -23.54
C GLY A 417 -25.64 -50.07 -22.15
N GLY A 418 -26.59 -49.18 -21.98
CA GLY A 418 -27.62 -49.30 -20.96
C GLY A 418 -27.84 -48.01 -20.13
N GLY A 419 -28.89 -47.29 -20.52
CA GLY A 419 -29.45 -46.20 -19.76
C GLY A 419 -30.18 -46.71 -18.51
N ASP A 420 -30.24 -45.85 -17.53
CA ASP A 420 -31.42 -45.76 -16.67
C ASP A 420 -31.53 -44.39 -16.02
N GLN A 421 -32.71 -43.80 -16.23
CA GLN A 421 -33.20 -42.58 -15.58
C GLN A 421 -33.68 -42.95 -14.18
N LEU A 422 -33.31 -42.19 -13.16
CA LEU A 422 -34.08 -42.12 -11.92
C LEU A 422 -34.13 -40.68 -11.39
N GLN A 423 -35.36 -40.22 -11.25
CA GLN A 423 -35.82 -38.93 -10.69
C GLN A 423 -35.49 -38.80 -9.17
N PRO A 424 -35.43 -37.55 -8.62
CA PRO A 424 -35.26 -37.31 -7.21
C PRO A 424 -36.57 -37.36 -6.43
N PRO A 425 -36.58 -37.71 -5.14
CA PRO A 425 -37.77 -37.61 -4.28
C PRO A 425 -37.82 -36.25 -3.53
N GLY A 426 -39.04 -35.84 -3.33
CA GLY A 426 -39.54 -34.57 -2.85
C GLY A 426 -39.24 -34.24 -1.38
N ALA A 427 -39.47 -32.98 -1.09
CA ALA A 427 -39.45 -32.34 0.23
C ALA A 427 -40.65 -32.76 1.09
N PRO A 428 -40.56 -32.70 2.41
CA PRO A 428 -41.75 -32.58 3.26
C PRO A 428 -41.89 -31.19 3.88
N ALA A 429 -43.15 -30.90 4.09
CA ALA A 429 -43.76 -29.63 4.50
C ALA A 429 -43.53 -29.26 5.97
N SER A 430 -43.74 -27.97 6.17
CA SER A 430 -44.02 -27.19 7.38
C SER A 430 -44.75 -27.87 8.54
N GLY A 431 -44.31 -27.56 9.77
CA GLY A 431 -45.07 -27.69 11.01
C GLY A 431 -44.60 -26.65 12.01
N GLY A 432 -45.41 -25.60 12.21
CA GLY A 432 -45.21 -24.66 13.30
C GLY A 432 -45.71 -25.22 14.64
N PHE A 433 -45.14 -24.73 15.71
CA PHE A 433 -45.84 -24.55 16.99
C PHE A 433 -45.14 -23.46 17.80
N ALA A 434 -46.00 -22.61 18.37
CA ALA A 434 -45.72 -21.56 19.32
C ALA A 434 -45.34 -22.10 20.71
N HIS A 435 -44.44 -21.43 21.41
CA HIS A 435 -44.58 -20.90 22.77
C HIS A 435 -43.38 -19.96 23.03
#